data_4b09e955cc49223e003c2cf23a615ebb
#
_entry.id   4b09e955cc49223e003c2cf23a615ebb
#
_cell.length_a   1.000
_cell.length_b   1.000
_cell.length_c   1.000
_cell.angle_alpha   90.00
_cell.angle_beta   90.00
_cell.angle_gamma   90.00
#
_symmetry.space_group_name_H-M   'P 1'
#
loop_
_entity.id
_entity.type
_entity.pdbx_description
1 polymer ?
#
loop_
_entity_poly.entity_id
_entity_poly.type
_entity_poly.pdbx_seq_one_letter_code
_entity_poly.pdbx_strand_id
1 'polypeptide(L)'
;MPTPHLIYFADPMCSWCYGFSPVLDDIRRAFGRTLPVRVVMGGLRPGTETPMTEAAKLEIAGHWRHVQDATGLPFDAGGMARDGFVYDTDPAARAVVVVRHEGEELASSYLTRTQRAFYAEGRDVTSGEVLADLAVELGLERTRFLTEWASEEAKAETWRDYAISQHAGVAGFPTLVAGPNEEGVYGVVTRGFAPPAQVLEVLKDWMARIAA
;
A
#
# COMPACT_ATOMS: atom_id res chain seq x y z
N MET A 1 3.06 20.50 -19.89
CA MET A 1 2.62 19.08 -19.90
C MET A 1 2.55 18.60 -18.47
N PRO A 2 1.59 17.77 -18.09
CA PRO A 2 1.57 17.21 -16.74
C PRO A 2 2.81 16.33 -16.53
N THR A 3 3.40 16.41 -15.34
CA THR A 3 4.62 15.67 -15.00
C THR A 3 4.32 14.16 -14.92
N PRO A 4 5.06 13.30 -15.63
CA PRO A 4 4.93 11.87 -15.55
C PRO A 4 5.08 11.37 -14.11
N HIS A 5 4.22 10.43 -13.69
CA HIS A 5 4.27 9.84 -12.37
C HIS A 5 3.65 8.43 -12.39
N LEU A 6 3.89 7.69 -11.33
CA LEU A 6 3.25 6.40 -11.08
C LEU A 6 2.07 6.58 -10.14
N ILE A 7 1.01 5.79 -10.36
CA ILE A 7 -0.04 5.59 -9.36
C ILE A 7 0.03 4.13 -8.91
N TYR A 8 0.24 3.95 -7.63
CA TYR A 8 0.32 2.67 -6.97
C TYR A 8 -0.95 2.41 -6.16
N PHE A 9 -1.81 1.55 -6.69
CA PHE A 9 -3.01 1.09 -6.00
C PHE A 9 -2.63 -0.07 -5.08
N ALA A 10 -2.78 0.12 -3.80
CA ALA A 10 -2.33 -0.81 -2.77
C ALA A 10 -3.24 -0.81 -1.55
N ASP A 11 -3.06 -1.83 -0.71
CA ASP A 11 -3.65 -1.89 0.62
C ASP A 11 -2.56 -2.29 1.63
N PRO A 12 -2.48 -1.62 2.80
CA PRO A 12 -1.47 -1.92 3.82
C PRO A 12 -1.54 -3.36 4.35
N MET A 13 -2.72 -3.97 4.28
CA MET A 13 -2.95 -5.33 4.74
C MET A 13 -3.17 -6.32 3.57
N CYS A 14 -2.64 -6.00 2.39
CA CYS A 14 -2.53 -6.91 1.25
C CYS A 14 -1.15 -7.55 1.21
N SER A 15 -1.07 -8.88 1.34
CA SER A 15 0.21 -9.62 1.40
C SER A 15 1.05 -9.49 0.12
N TRP A 16 0.41 -9.44 -1.06
CA TRP A 16 1.10 -9.19 -2.31
C TRP A 16 1.60 -7.76 -2.45
N CYS A 17 0.93 -6.78 -1.80
CA CYS A 17 1.44 -5.42 -1.71
C CYS A 17 2.69 -5.35 -0.81
N TYR A 18 2.71 -6.11 0.30
CA TYR A 18 3.92 -6.27 1.08
C TYR A 18 5.03 -6.95 0.26
N GLY A 19 4.71 -8.02 -0.48
CA GLY A 19 5.62 -8.66 -1.42
C GLY A 19 6.20 -7.71 -2.48
N PHE A 20 5.46 -6.67 -2.84
CA PHE A 20 5.86 -5.67 -3.82
C PHE A 20 6.71 -4.52 -3.24
N SER A 21 6.86 -4.41 -1.92
CA SER A 21 7.60 -3.31 -1.29
C SER A 21 9.06 -3.20 -1.76
N PRO A 22 9.84 -4.28 -1.98
CA PRO A 22 11.19 -4.16 -2.56
C PRO A 22 11.18 -3.61 -3.99
N VAL A 23 10.13 -3.88 -4.76
CA VAL A 23 9.98 -3.35 -6.13
C VAL A 23 9.83 -1.83 -6.10
N LEU A 24 9.05 -1.30 -5.13
CA LEU A 24 8.92 0.16 -4.95
C LEU A 24 10.27 0.80 -4.59
N ASP A 25 11.07 0.14 -3.75
CA ASP A 25 12.40 0.63 -3.39
C ASP A 25 13.34 0.65 -4.59
N ASP A 26 13.26 -0.36 -5.47
CA ASP A 26 14.02 -0.41 -6.71
C ASP A 26 13.57 0.68 -7.70
N ILE A 27 12.28 0.94 -7.82
CA ILE A 27 11.73 2.03 -8.63
C ILE A 27 12.27 3.38 -8.12
N ARG A 28 12.21 3.63 -6.80
CA ARG A 28 12.73 4.87 -6.20
C ARG A 28 14.22 5.04 -6.44
N ARG A 29 15.00 3.97 -6.31
CA ARG A 29 16.45 4.00 -6.59
C ARG A 29 16.76 4.28 -8.05
N ALA A 30 15.99 3.69 -8.98
CA ALA A 30 16.23 3.82 -10.41
C ALA A 30 15.79 5.17 -10.98
N PHE A 31 14.66 5.71 -10.53
CA PHE A 31 14.02 6.87 -11.13
C PHE A 31 13.97 8.10 -10.22
N GLY A 32 13.99 7.90 -8.89
CA GLY A 32 13.97 9.00 -7.92
C GLY A 32 12.82 9.97 -8.18
N ARG A 33 13.14 11.26 -8.20
CA ARG A 33 12.15 12.34 -8.39
C ARG A 33 11.68 12.50 -9.85
N THR A 34 12.31 11.83 -10.81
CA THR A 34 11.90 11.91 -12.23
C THR A 34 10.62 11.13 -12.50
N LEU A 35 10.30 10.14 -11.67
CA LEU A 35 9.09 9.34 -11.77
C LEU A 35 8.52 9.08 -10.37
N PRO A 36 7.90 10.10 -9.74
CA PRO A 36 7.36 9.99 -8.38
C PRO A 36 6.22 8.97 -8.32
N VAL A 37 6.10 8.29 -7.17
CA VAL A 37 5.03 7.33 -6.90
C VAL A 37 3.97 8.00 -6.04
N ARG A 38 2.74 8.04 -6.53
CA ARG A 38 1.54 8.43 -5.77
C ARG A 38 0.84 7.17 -5.29
N VAL A 39 0.52 7.13 -3.99
CA VAL A 39 -0.15 5.99 -3.38
C VAL A 39 -1.65 6.26 -3.31
N VAL A 40 -2.46 5.31 -3.80
CA VAL A 40 -3.92 5.32 -3.69
C VAL A 40 -4.36 4.06 -2.97
N MET A 41 -5.15 4.22 -1.91
CA MET A 41 -5.64 3.08 -1.13
C MET A 41 -6.72 2.32 -1.89
N GLY A 42 -6.59 0.99 -1.83
CA GLY A 42 -7.42 0.10 -2.64
C GLY A 42 -8.73 -0.32 -1.99
N GLY A 43 -8.75 -0.44 -0.67
CA GLY A 43 -9.91 -0.94 0.07
C GLY A 43 -10.09 -2.45 -0.09
N LEU A 44 -9.14 -3.24 0.40
CA LEU A 44 -9.19 -4.71 0.30
C LEU A 44 -10.34 -5.30 1.10
N ARG A 45 -10.51 -4.86 2.36
CA ARG A 45 -11.56 -5.32 3.30
C ARG A 45 -12.02 -4.18 4.22
N PRO A 46 -12.37 -3.00 3.69
CA PRO A 46 -12.72 -1.86 4.54
C PRO A 46 -14.05 -2.08 5.23
N GLY A 47 -14.16 -1.69 6.50
CA GLY A 47 -15.40 -1.78 7.27
C GLY A 47 -15.79 -3.20 7.65
N THR A 48 -14.83 -4.13 7.70
CA THR A 48 -15.06 -5.47 8.26
C THR A 48 -15.27 -5.36 9.76
N GLU A 49 -16.35 -5.96 10.28
CA GLU A 49 -16.70 -5.92 11.71
C GLU A 49 -16.67 -7.31 12.37
N THR A 50 -16.69 -8.36 11.57
CA THR A 50 -16.77 -9.73 12.05
C THR A 50 -15.37 -10.30 12.31
N PRO A 51 -15.13 -10.86 13.52
CA PRO A 51 -13.88 -11.55 13.81
C PRO A 51 -13.62 -12.72 12.87
N MET A 52 -12.35 -12.93 12.55
CA MET A 52 -11.93 -14.06 11.73
C MET A 52 -12.15 -15.39 12.45
N THR A 53 -12.68 -16.35 11.71
CA THR A 53 -12.72 -17.73 12.17
C THR A 53 -11.34 -18.38 12.06
N GLU A 54 -11.07 -19.43 12.84
CA GLU A 54 -9.81 -20.18 12.75
C GLU A 54 -9.57 -20.76 11.34
N ALA A 55 -10.64 -21.19 10.66
CA ALA A 55 -10.55 -21.65 9.27
C ALA A 55 -10.08 -20.53 8.33
N ALA A 56 -10.62 -19.31 8.47
CA ALA A 56 -10.21 -18.15 7.67
C ALA A 56 -8.76 -17.73 7.98
N LYS A 57 -8.32 -17.79 9.25
CA LYS A 57 -6.92 -17.53 9.61
C LYS A 57 -5.96 -18.52 8.96
N LEU A 58 -6.30 -19.81 8.94
CA LEU A 58 -5.50 -20.86 8.30
C LEU A 58 -5.42 -20.66 6.77
N GLU A 59 -6.52 -20.32 6.14
CA GLU A 59 -6.57 -20.00 4.70
C GLU A 59 -5.63 -18.84 4.36
N ILE A 60 -5.75 -17.72 5.08
CA ILE A 60 -4.90 -16.55 4.87
C ILE A 60 -3.43 -16.85 5.17
N ALA A 61 -3.11 -17.60 6.21
CA ALA A 61 -1.76 -18.06 6.47
C ALA A 61 -1.19 -18.90 5.30
N GLY A 62 -2.05 -19.66 4.63
CA GLY A 62 -1.70 -20.38 3.38
C GLY A 62 -1.32 -19.40 2.26
N HIS A 63 -2.09 -18.33 2.05
CA HIS A 63 -1.76 -17.30 1.08
C HIS A 63 -0.44 -16.58 1.42
N TRP A 64 -0.18 -16.29 2.70
CA TRP A 64 1.07 -15.67 3.13
C TRP A 64 2.29 -16.52 2.81
N ARG A 65 2.19 -17.85 2.96
CA ARG A 65 3.27 -18.77 2.55
C ARG A 65 3.60 -18.65 1.06
N HIS A 66 2.59 -18.56 0.19
CA HIS A 66 2.84 -18.38 -1.24
C HIS A 66 3.58 -17.06 -1.53
N VAL A 67 3.24 -15.97 -0.83
CA VAL A 67 3.96 -14.70 -0.97
C VAL A 67 5.38 -14.81 -0.44
N GLN A 68 5.58 -15.45 0.72
CA GLN A 68 6.91 -15.71 1.28
C GLN A 68 7.79 -16.50 0.33
N ASP A 69 7.26 -17.58 -0.25
CA ASP A 69 7.99 -18.42 -1.21
C ASP A 69 8.38 -17.65 -2.47
N ALA A 70 7.50 -16.76 -2.94
CA ALA A 70 7.74 -15.97 -4.15
C ALA A 70 8.70 -14.78 -3.94
N THR A 71 8.76 -14.22 -2.72
CA THR A 71 9.46 -12.96 -2.44
C THR A 71 10.64 -13.08 -1.49
N GLY A 72 10.70 -14.14 -0.70
CA GLY A 72 11.68 -14.33 0.38
C GLY A 72 11.47 -13.42 1.59
N LEU A 73 10.41 -12.61 1.62
CA LEU A 73 10.13 -11.72 2.74
C LEU A 73 9.63 -12.51 3.96
N PRO A 74 9.98 -12.07 5.19
CA PRO A 74 9.53 -12.75 6.40
C PRO A 74 8.03 -12.52 6.66
N PHE A 75 7.36 -13.56 7.18
CA PHE A 75 5.98 -13.50 7.63
C PHE A 75 5.86 -14.08 9.04
N ASP A 76 5.18 -13.35 9.92
CA ASP A 76 4.80 -13.75 11.27
C ASP A 76 3.27 -13.71 11.39
N ALA A 77 2.65 -14.88 11.54
CA ALA A 77 1.22 -14.98 11.68
C ALA A 77 0.69 -14.52 13.06
N GLY A 78 1.56 -14.16 14.01
CA GLY A 78 1.20 -13.76 15.37
C GLY A 78 0.21 -12.58 15.40
N GLY A 79 0.31 -11.66 14.45
CA GLY A 79 -0.65 -10.56 14.29
C GLY A 79 -2.08 -11.00 14.05
N MET A 80 -2.27 -12.05 13.25
CA MET A 80 -3.57 -12.66 12.93
C MET A 80 -4.05 -13.66 13.98
N ALA A 81 -3.13 -14.26 14.76
CA ALA A 81 -3.45 -15.32 15.71
C ALA A 81 -4.22 -14.83 16.94
N ARG A 82 -4.40 -13.51 17.11
CA ARG A 82 -5.12 -12.92 18.24
C ARG A 82 -6.57 -13.39 18.28
N ASP A 83 -7.06 -13.64 19.49
CA ASP A 83 -8.47 -13.91 19.71
C ASP A 83 -9.32 -12.70 19.31
N GLY A 84 -10.41 -12.97 18.58
CA GLY A 84 -11.32 -11.91 18.14
C GLY A 84 -10.73 -10.94 17.09
N PHE A 85 -9.62 -11.29 16.44
CA PHE A 85 -9.02 -10.40 15.41
C PHE A 85 -10.00 -10.13 14.27
N VAL A 86 -10.28 -8.85 14.03
CA VAL A 86 -11.08 -8.36 12.91
C VAL A 86 -10.13 -7.86 11.81
N TYR A 87 -10.22 -8.47 10.63
CA TYR A 87 -9.35 -8.11 9.51
C TYR A 87 -9.94 -6.93 8.74
N ASP A 88 -10.10 -5.79 9.40
CA ASP A 88 -10.50 -4.53 8.81
C ASP A 88 -9.27 -3.77 8.29
N THR A 89 -9.24 -3.45 7.00
CA THR A 89 -8.10 -2.76 6.39
C THR A 89 -8.24 -1.23 6.39
N ASP A 90 -9.43 -0.69 6.73
CA ASP A 90 -9.68 0.75 6.75
C ASP A 90 -8.76 1.53 7.73
N PRO A 91 -8.55 1.10 8.98
CA PRO A 91 -7.70 1.84 9.92
C PRO A 91 -6.28 2.07 9.40
N ALA A 92 -5.67 1.03 8.82
CA ALA A 92 -4.31 1.10 8.27
C ALA A 92 -4.26 1.93 6.97
N ALA A 93 -5.26 1.80 6.09
CA ALA A 93 -5.38 2.59 4.87
C ALA A 93 -5.53 4.09 5.19
N ARG A 94 -6.39 4.43 6.16
CA ARG A 94 -6.59 5.80 6.64
C ARG A 94 -5.31 6.42 7.20
N ALA A 95 -4.51 5.63 7.89
CA ALA A 95 -3.22 6.08 8.39
C ALA A 95 -2.26 6.48 7.26
N VAL A 96 -2.22 5.73 6.17
CA VAL A 96 -1.43 6.10 4.97
C VAL A 96 -1.96 7.40 4.34
N VAL A 97 -3.27 7.56 4.25
CA VAL A 97 -3.91 8.77 3.72
C VAL A 97 -3.53 10.01 4.54
N VAL A 98 -3.58 9.91 5.87
CA VAL A 98 -3.16 11.01 6.76
C VAL A 98 -1.68 11.35 6.56
N VAL A 99 -0.81 10.35 6.51
CA VAL A 99 0.63 10.59 6.29
C VAL A 99 0.91 11.20 4.91
N ARG A 100 0.06 10.96 3.92
CA ARG A 100 0.16 11.54 2.58
C ARG A 100 0.07 13.07 2.59
N HIS A 101 -0.56 13.69 3.59
CA HIS A 101 -0.58 15.15 3.75
C HIS A 101 0.83 15.73 3.98
N GLU A 102 1.76 14.94 4.48
CA GLU A 102 3.18 15.31 4.64
C GLU A 102 4.02 15.00 3.39
N GLY A 103 3.42 14.39 2.36
CA GLY A 103 4.04 14.10 1.06
C GLY A 103 3.99 12.64 0.65
N GLU A 104 3.97 12.41 -0.65
CA GLU A 104 3.83 11.09 -1.28
C GLU A 104 4.99 10.13 -0.91
N GLU A 105 6.20 10.66 -0.79
CA GLU A 105 7.38 9.86 -0.42
C GLU A 105 7.25 9.32 1.01
N LEU A 106 6.78 10.16 1.94
CA LEU A 106 6.56 9.75 3.32
C LEU A 106 5.39 8.77 3.42
N ALA A 107 4.29 9.00 2.69
CA ALA A 107 3.15 8.08 2.63
C ALA A 107 3.56 6.69 2.14
N SER A 108 4.38 6.65 1.10
CA SER A 108 4.89 5.39 0.55
C SER A 108 5.85 4.67 1.52
N SER A 109 6.66 5.41 2.27
CA SER A 109 7.53 4.87 3.33
C SER A 109 6.71 4.35 4.51
N TYR A 110 5.67 5.09 4.90
CA TYR A 110 4.74 4.69 5.95
C TYR A 110 3.94 3.44 5.56
N LEU A 111 3.47 3.34 4.31
CA LEU A 111 2.81 2.14 3.78
C LEU A 111 3.73 0.92 3.95
N THR A 112 4.97 1.00 3.47
CA THR A 112 5.96 -0.10 3.59
C THR A 112 6.24 -0.45 5.06
N ARG A 113 6.36 0.56 5.94
CA ARG A 113 6.59 0.36 7.37
C ARG A 113 5.40 -0.34 8.04
N THR A 114 4.17 0.06 7.70
CA THR A 114 2.93 -0.55 8.21
C THR A 114 2.80 -2.00 7.74
N GLN A 115 3.09 -2.28 6.48
CA GLN A 115 3.12 -3.65 5.94
C GLN A 115 4.11 -4.53 6.71
N ARG A 116 5.32 -4.05 6.93
CA ARG A 116 6.33 -4.78 7.70
C ARG A 116 5.89 -5.03 9.14
N ALA A 117 5.28 -4.03 9.79
CA ALA A 117 4.76 -4.17 11.15
C ALA A 117 3.72 -5.29 11.25
N PHE A 118 2.81 -5.36 10.29
CA PHE A 118 1.78 -6.38 10.27
C PHE A 118 2.32 -7.76 9.90
N TYR A 119 3.03 -7.86 8.76
CA TYR A 119 3.42 -9.15 8.17
C TYR A 119 4.66 -9.76 8.80
N ALA A 120 5.65 -8.97 9.20
CA ALA A 120 6.93 -9.48 9.71
C ALA A 120 7.10 -9.35 11.23
N GLU A 121 6.39 -8.41 11.86
CA GLU A 121 6.54 -8.11 13.28
C GLU A 121 5.31 -8.49 14.11
N GLY A 122 4.25 -9.03 13.46
CA GLY A 122 3.02 -9.46 14.12
C GLY A 122 2.28 -8.35 14.88
N ARG A 123 2.50 -7.06 14.52
CA ARG A 123 1.84 -5.92 15.18
C ARG A 123 0.41 -5.74 14.67
N ASP A 124 -0.46 -5.23 15.54
CA ASP A 124 -1.86 -4.95 15.20
C ASP A 124 -2.01 -3.59 14.51
N VAL A 125 -1.97 -3.56 13.20
CA VAL A 125 -2.14 -2.33 12.41
C VAL A 125 -3.61 -1.90 12.23
N THR A 126 -4.55 -2.55 12.91
CA THR A 126 -5.93 -2.03 13.08
C THR A 126 -6.05 -1.11 14.28
N SER A 127 -5.04 -1.10 15.17
CA SER A 127 -4.97 -0.24 16.34
C SER A 127 -4.40 1.14 16.02
N GLY A 128 -5.14 2.20 16.34
CA GLY A 128 -4.67 3.59 16.19
C GLY A 128 -3.38 3.87 16.96
N GLU A 129 -3.19 3.26 18.14
CA GLU A 129 -1.97 3.41 18.94
C GLU A 129 -0.75 2.84 18.24
N VAL A 130 -0.88 1.63 17.65
CA VAL A 130 0.20 1.01 16.87
C VAL A 130 0.52 1.85 15.62
N LEU A 131 -0.50 2.34 14.93
CA LEU A 131 -0.34 3.21 13.76
C LEU A 131 0.35 4.53 14.11
N ALA A 132 0.02 5.11 15.27
CA ALA A 132 0.69 6.31 15.77
C ALA A 132 2.16 6.06 16.14
N ASP A 133 2.49 4.90 16.73
CA ASP A 133 3.88 4.52 16.98
C ASP A 133 4.68 4.47 15.68
N LEU A 134 4.11 3.87 14.63
CA LEU A 134 4.75 3.81 13.30
C LEU A 134 4.93 5.20 12.69
N ALA A 135 3.99 6.13 12.91
CA ALA A 135 4.10 7.50 12.46
C ALA A 135 5.23 8.25 13.19
N VAL A 136 5.36 8.03 14.48
CA VAL A 136 6.47 8.60 15.30
C VAL A 136 7.84 8.06 14.84
N GLU A 137 7.96 6.79 14.48
CA GLU A 137 9.19 6.21 13.91
C GLU A 137 9.64 6.96 12.64
N LEU A 138 8.72 7.59 11.91
CA LEU A 138 8.98 8.39 10.71
C LEU A 138 9.03 9.90 10.97
N GLY A 139 9.02 10.32 12.23
CA GLY A 139 9.20 11.72 12.63
C GLY A 139 7.91 12.54 12.75
N LEU A 140 6.74 11.89 12.69
CA LEU A 140 5.46 12.58 12.84
C LEU A 140 5.11 12.77 14.33
N GLU A 141 4.38 13.85 14.64
CA GLU A 141 3.93 14.10 16.00
C GLU A 141 2.68 13.25 16.30
N ARG A 142 2.74 12.49 17.41
CA ARG A 142 1.74 11.48 17.78
C ARG A 142 0.33 12.02 17.94
N THR A 143 0.18 13.10 18.70
CA THR A 143 -1.14 13.66 19.01
C THR A 143 -1.80 14.23 17.76
N ARG A 144 -1.03 14.92 16.93
CA ARG A 144 -1.49 15.44 15.65
C ARG A 144 -1.95 14.30 14.74
N PHE A 145 -1.11 13.26 14.60
CA PHE A 145 -1.47 12.08 13.79
C PHE A 145 -2.77 11.44 14.25
N LEU A 146 -2.92 11.15 15.55
CA LEU A 146 -4.13 10.53 16.10
C LEU A 146 -5.37 11.41 15.89
N THR A 147 -5.24 12.72 16.04
CA THR A 147 -6.34 13.66 15.83
C THR A 147 -6.79 13.66 14.37
N GLU A 148 -5.85 13.74 13.42
CA GLU A 148 -6.15 13.69 12.00
C GLU A 148 -6.71 12.32 11.58
N TRP A 149 -6.10 11.23 12.05
CA TRP A 149 -6.53 9.87 11.76
C TRP A 149 -7.97 9.57 12.24
N ALA A 150 -8.37 10.12 13.38
CA ALA A 150 -9.72 9.94 13.91
C ALA A 150 -10.78 10.83 13.25
N SER A 151 -10.37 11.79 12.41
CA SER A 151 -11.28 12.78 11.82
C SER A 151 -12.21 12.19 10.77
N GLU A 152 -13.38 12.81 10.59
CA GLU A 152 -14.32 12.44 9.51
C GLU A 152 -13.75 12.80 8.12
N GLU A 153 -12.90 13.83 8.04
CA GLU A 153 -12.19 14.22 6.83
C GLU A 153 -11.27 13.12 6.33
N ALA A 154 -10.45 12.53 7.22
CA ALA A 154 -9.56 11.43 6.87
C ALA A 154 -10.34 10.17 6.44
N LYS A 155 -11.45 9.86 7.12
CA LYS A 155 -12.35 8.78 6.71
C LYS A 155 -12.89 9.02 5.31
N ALA A 156 -13.46 10.20 5.06
CA ALA A 156 -14.02 10.56 3.77
C ALA A 156 -12.97 10.56 2.66
N GLU A 157 -11.74 11.00 2.93
CA GLU A 157 -10.63 10.96 1.97
C GLU A 157 -10.21 9.53 1.65
N THR A 158 -10.13 8.65 2.65
CA THR A 158 -9.83 7.24 2.45
C THR A 158 -10.87 6.56 1.57
N TRP A 159 -12.15 6.82 1.80
CA TRP A 159 -13.23 6.29 0.96
C TRP A 159 -13.22 6.88 -0.46
N ARG A 160 -12.73 8.11 -0.66
CA ARG A 160 -12.48 8.65 -2.01
C ARG A 160 -11.39 7.85 -2.74
N ASP A 161 -10.32 7.46 -2.05
CA ASP A 161 -9.29 6.59 -2.64
C ASP A 161 -9.89 5.26 -3.11
N TYR A 162 -10.73 4.62 -2.28
CA TYR A 162 -11.42 3.38 -2.66
C TYR A 162 -12.30 3.58 -3.91
N ALA A 163 -13.02 4.68 -3.96
CA ALA A 163 -13.84 5.02 -5.14
C ALA A 163 -12.97 5.25 -6.38
N ILE A 164 -11.83 5.95 -6.27
CA ILE A 164 -10.86 6.14 -7.36
C ILE A 164 -10.35 4.79 -7.85
N SER A 165 -9.97 3.89 -6.96
CA SER A 165 -9.51 2.54 -7.29
C SER A 165 -10.57 1.75 -8.07
N GLN A 166 -11.82 1.79 -7.63
CA GLN A 166 -12.95 1.13 -8.30
C GLN A 166 -13.24 1.73 -9.68
N HIS A 167 -13.30 3.07 -9.78
CA HIS A 167 -13.55 3.75 -11.07
C HIS A 167 -12.44 3.56 -12.08
N ALA A 168 -11.18 3.39 -11.60
CA ALA A 168 -10.05 3.04 -12.45
C ALA A 168 -10.08 1.57 -12.92
N GLY A 169 -11.06 0.77 -12.51
CA GLY A 169 -11.18 -0.64 -12.88
C GLY A 169 -10.11 -1.54 -12.26
N VAL A 170 -9.57 -1.15 -11.09
CA VAL A 170 -8.59 -1.96 -10.36
C VAL A 170 -9.30 -3.16 -9.75
N ALA A 171 -8.99 -4.36 -10.25
CA ALA A 171 -9.61 -5.61 -9.80
C ALA A 171 -8.79 -6.35 -8.73
N GLY A 172 -7.61 -5.85 -8.36
CA GLY A 172 -6.75 -6.49 -7.35
C GLY A 172 -5.48 -5.68 -7.06
N PHE A 173 -4.80 -6.06 -6.00
CA PHE A 173 -3.61 -5.36 -5.50
C PHE A 173 -2.40 -6.31 -5.43
N PRO A 174 -1.19 -5.77 -5.66
CA PRO A 174 -0.88 -4.42 -6.11
C PRO A 174 -1.29 -4.19 -7.57
N THR A 175 -1.60 -2.94 -7.95
CA THR A 175 -1.69 -2.50 -9.34
C THR A 175 -0.87 -1.23 -9.50
N LEU A 176 -0.01 -1.18 -10.50
CA LEU A 176 0.84 -0.03 -10.82
C LEU A 176 0.52 0.48 -12.23
N VAL A 177 0.29 1.78 -12.34
CA VAL A 177 0.09 2.47 -13.62
C VAL A 177 1.07 3.62 -13.77
N ALA A 178 1.48 3.91 -15.00
CA ALA A 178 2.36 5.01 -15.35
C ALA A 178 1.64 6.00 -16.25
N GLY A 179 1.82 7.27 -16.01
CA GLY A 179 1.20 8.33 -16.81
C GLY A 179 1.34 9.72 -16.16
N PRO A 180 0.67 10.72 -16.74
CA PRO A 180 0.08 10.66 -18.06
C PRO A 180 1.14 10.70 -19.17
N ASN A 181 0.80 10.15 -20.35
CA ASN A 181 1.52 10.44 -21.58
C ASN A 181 1.09 11.80 -22.16
N GLU A 182 1.52 12.17 -23.36
CA GLU A 182 1.18 13.44 -24.03
C GLU A 182 -0.32 13.60 -24.25
N GLU A 183 -1.07 12.50 -24.41
CA GLU A 183 -2.52 12.48 -24.59
C GLU A 183 -3.30 12.47 -23.27
N GLY A 184 -2.61 12.52 -22.12
CA GLY A 184 -3.22 12.45 -20.79
C GLY A 184 -3.60 11.03 -20.35
N VAL A 185 -3.12 9.98 -21.03
CA VAL A 185 -3.50 8.59 -20.79
C VAL A 185 -2.52 7.90 -19.85
N TYR A 186 -3.05 7.03 -19.00
CA TYR A 186 -2.29 6.16 -18.11
C TYR A 186 -2.22 4.73 -18.66
N GLY A 187 -1.03 4.14 -18.65
CA GLY A 187 -0.79 2.75 -19.02
C GLY A 187 -0.57 1.86 -17.81
N VAL A 188 -1.04 0.62 -17.89
CA VAL A 188 -0.80 -0.37 -16.84
C VAL A 188 0.63 -0.88 -16.93
N VAL A 189 1.37 -0.79 -15.83
CA VAL A 189 2.72 -1.35 -15.67
C VAL A 189 2.61 -2.80 -15.18
N THR A 190 1.81 -3.03 -14.12
CA THR A 190 1.53 -4.39 -13.64
C THR A 190 0.15 -4.47 -12.96
N ARG A 191 -0.47 -5.65 -13.07
CA ARG A 191 -1.61 -6.08 -12.26
C ARG A 191 -1.18 -7.29 -11.45
N GLY A 192 -1.15 -7.14 -10.12
CA GLY A 192 -0.56 -8.12 -9.23
C GLY A 192 0.97 -7.97 -9.11
N PHE A 193 1.57 -8.92 -8.38
CA PHE A 193 3.02 -8.96 -8.18
C PHE A 193 3.75 -9.27 -9.49
N ALA A 194 4.84 -8.52 -9.73
CA ALA A 194 5.82 -8.82 -10.76
C ALA A 194 7.23 -8.58 -10.17
N PRO A 195 8.25 -9.36 -10.59
CA PRO A 195 9.61 -9.18 -10.11
C PRO A 195 10.19 -7.80 -10.46
N PRO A 196 11.12 -7.25 -9.64
CA PRO A 196 11.70 -5.93 -9.86
C PRO A 196 12.27 -5.73 -11.27
N ALA A 197 13.03 -6.70 -11.78
CA ALA A 197 13.65 -6.60 -13.10
C ALA A 197 12.63 -6.36 -14.22
N GLN A 198 11.51 -7.09 -14.19
CA GLN A 198 10.43 -6.94 -15.17
C GLN A 198 9.76 -5.56 -15.08
N VAL A 199 9.47 -5.10 -13.87
CA VAL A 199 8.82 -3.79 -13.66
C VAL A 199 9.74 -2.66 -14.11
N LEU A 200 11.03 -2.72 -13.76
CA LEU A 200 12.00 -1.70 -14.15
C LEU A 200 12.21 -1.66 -15.68
N GLU A 201 12.21 -2.80 -16.36
CA GLU A 201 12.30 -2.87 -17.84
C GLU A 201 11.09 -2.15 -18.47
N VAL A 202 9.86 -2.49 -18.07
CA VAL A 202 8.64 -1.84 -18.57
C VAL A 202 8.68 -0.33 -18.34
N LEU A 203 9.14 0.12 -17.17
CA LEU A 203 9.23 1.55 -16.86
C LEU A 203 10.30 2.27 -17.66
N LYS A 204 11.46 1.65 -17.90
CA LYS A 204 12.52 2.21 -18.76
C LYS A 204 12.03 2.40 -20.20
N ASP A 205 11.37 1.38 -20.74
CA ASP A 205 10.81 1.43 -22.10
C ASP A 205 9.70 2.49 -22.21
N TRP A 206 8.87 2.61 -21.18
CA TRP A 206 7.83 3.63 -21.15
C TRP A 206 8.43 5.04 -21.08
N MET A 207 9.42 5.28 -20.18
CA MET A 207 10.13 6.56 -20.08
C MET A 207 10.83 6.96 -21.38
N ALA A 208 11.45 6.00 -22.07
CA ALA A 208 12.10 6.26 -23.36
C ALA A 208 11.09 6.72 -24.43
N ARG A 209 9.87 6.15 -24.42
CA ARG A 209 8.81 6.54 -25.38
C ARG A 209 8.22 7.92 -25.13
N ILE A 210 8.09 8.36 -23.88
CA ILE A 210 7.56 9.70 -23.59
C ILE A 210 8.62 10.82 -23.69
N ALA A 211 9.90 10.46 -23.84
CA ALA A 211 11.00 11.40 -24.03
C ALA A 211 11.35 11.60 -25.52
N ALA A 212 10.78 10.81 -26.44
CA ALA A 212 11.02 10.82 -27.89
C ALA A 212 10.04 11.75 -28.59
#